data_92145886b671c71f694fcdcf2e59de89
#
_entry.id   92145886b671c71f694fcdcf2e59de89
#
_cell.length_a   1.000
_cell.length_b   1.000
_cell.length_c   1.000
_cell.angle_alpha   90.00
_cell.angle_beta   90.00
_cell.angle_gamma   90.00
#
_symmetry.space_group_name_H-M   'P 1'
#
loop_
_entity.id
_entity.type
_entity.pdbx_description
1 polymer ?
#
loop_
_entity_poly.entity_id
_entity_poly.type
_entity_poly.pdbx_seq_one_letter_code
_entity_poly.pdbx_strand_id
1 'polypeptide(L)'
;MAGTIWSLPFFCRKEYMNNRIRIYEIKSEYIQYLSNNQKHIFSQADVKNMRKYIGVVFEIKSIKYFAPLSSFKAKHKKMSETVDFIKIKDYAVINLNNMIPVPNSQIIEIDINKEKDLSYRYLLQAESREVNKQKNRIRNNADIVYSHKIHNGNSTALAKRTNDFELLEKLCREY
;
A
#
# COMPACT_ATOMS: atom_id res chain seq x y z
N MET A 1 -16.80 -14.12 -6.75
CA MET A 1 -17.02 -13.43 -5.45
C MET A 1 -15.66 -13.02 -4.91
N ALA A 2 -15.42 -11.75 -4.73
CA ALA A 2 -14.19 -11.24 -4.10
C ALA A 2 -14.23 -11.64 -2.62
N GLY A 3 -13.30 -12.49 -2.18
CA GLY A 3 -13.11 -12.80 -0.78
C GLY A 3 -12.45 -11.61 -0.10
N THR A 4 -13.20 -10.84 0.66
CA THR A 4 -12.69 -9.77 1.51
C THR A 4 -12.08 -10.35 2.79
N ILE A 5 -11.40 -9.52 3.59
CA ILE A 5 -10.92 -9.92 4.94
C ILE A 5 -12.04 -10.57 5.76
N TRP A 6 -13.30 -10.18 5.52
CA TRP A 6 -14.48 -10.72 6.18
C TRP A 6 -14.81 -12.17 5.79
N SER A 7 -14.28 -12.66 4.66
CA SER A 7 -14.44 -14.06 4.23
C SER A 7 -13.41 -15.02 4.81
N LEU A 8 -12.35 -14.49 5.44
CA LEU A 8 -11.36 -15.32 6.14
C LEU A 8 -11.97 -15.91 7.43
N PRO A 9 -11.56 -17.12 7.85
CA PRO A 9 -11.90 -17.66 9.15
C PRO A 9 -11.55 -16.65 10.25
N PHE A 10 -12.39 -16.53 11.27
CA PHE A 10 -12.23 -15.54 12.36
C PHE A 10 -10.82 -15.55 13.00
N PHE A 11 -10.23 -16.74 13.16
CA PHE A 11 -8.89 -16.90 13.71
C PHE A 11 -7.80 -16.29 12.81
N CYS A 12 -7.82 -16.62 11.53
CA CYS A 12 -6.88 -16.10 10.53
C CYS A 12 -6.98 -14.57 10.39
N ARG A 13 -8.21 -14.04 10.44
CA ARG A 13 -8.47 -12.60 10.42
C ARG A 13 -7.86 -11.88 11.63
N LYS A 14 -8.02 -12.44 12.84
CA LYS A 14 -7.49 -11.86 14.08
C LYS A 14 -5.96 -11.83 14.06
N GLU A 15 -5.32 -12.87 13.60
CA GLU A 15 -3.86 -12.97 13.45
C GLU A 15 -3.34 -11.92 12.42
N TYR A 16 -3.97 -11.84 11.25
CA TYR A 16 -3.64 -10.83 10.25
C TYR A 16 -3.74 -9.41 10.81
N MET A 17 -4.83 -9.07 11.52
CA MET A 17 -5.06 -7.74 12.07
C MET A 17 -4.07 -7.38 13.19
N ASN A 18 -3.51 -8.35 13.90
CA ASN A 18 -2.55 -8.12 14.98
C ASN A 18 -1.11 -7.93 14.50
N ASN A 19 -0.75 -8.43 13.32
CA ASN A 19 0.59 -8.31 12.78
C ASN A 19 0.97 -6.84 12.54
N ARG A 20 2.25 -6.51 12.77
CA ARG A 20 2.79 -5.18 12.44
C ARG A 20 2.75 -4.94 10.94
N ILE A 21 2.42 -3.73 10.56
CA ILE A 21 2.69 -3.21 9.22
C ILE A 21 4.15 -2.78 9.18
N ARG A 22 4.90 -3.26 8.20
CA ARG A 22 6.32 -2.96 8.00
C ARG A 22 6.53 -2.09 6.78
N ILE A 23 7.74 -1.57 6.61
CA ILE A 23 8.14 -0.76 5.45
C ILE A 23 8.98 -1.62 4.51
N TYR A 24 8.68 -1.51 3.23
CA TYR A 24 9.30 -2.30 2.16
C TYR A 24 9.74 -1.42 1.00
N GLU A 25 10.68 -1.93 0.25
CA GLU A 25 10.92 -1.57 -1.15
C GLU A 25 10.41 -2.69 -2.05
N ILE A 26 10.00 -2.32 -3.25
CA ILE A 26 9.57 -3.28 -4.27
C ILE A 26 10.57 -3.18 -5.40
N LYS A 27 11.03 -4.32 -5.91
CA LYS A 27 12.02 -4.35 -6.98
C LYS A 27 11.57 -3.56 -8.20
N SER A 28 12.46 -2.76 -8.75
CA SER A 28 12.19 -1.84 -9.85
C SER A 28 11.66 -2.54 -11.09
N GLU A 29 12.15 -3.75 -11.36
CA GLU A 29 11.72 -4.56 -12.50
C GLU A 29 10.24 -4.91 -12.43
N TYR A 30 9.74 -5.25 -11.23
CA TYR A 30 8.32 -5.52 -11.03
C TYR A 30 7.45 -4.28 -11.17
N ILE A 31 7.88 -3.15 -10.61
CA ILE A 31 7.18 -1.86 -10.78
C ILE A 31 7.15 -1.46 -12.26
N GLN A 32 8.26 -1.63 -12.98
CA GLN A 32 8.31 -1.36 -14.42
C GLN A 32 7.36 -2.27 -15.20
N TYR A 33 7.32 -3.57 -14.86
CA TYR A 33 6.38 -4.51 -15.47
C TYR A 33 4.92 -4.07 -15.26
N LEU A 34 4.54 -3.70 -14.04
CA LEU A 34 3.19 -3.20 -13.77
C LEU A 34 2.89 -1.88 -14.50
N SER A 35 3.84 -0.93 -14.52
CA SER A 35 3.65 0.38 -15.16
C SER A 35 3.50 0.30 -16.68
N ASN A 36 4.11 -0.70 -17.31
CA ASN A 36 3.94 -0.96 -18.74
C ASN A 36 2.51 -1.45 -19.09
N ASN A 37 1.82 -2.03 -18.12
CA ASN A 37 0.49 -2.62 -18.31
C ASN A 37 -0.65 -1.78 -17.71
N GLN A 38 -0.33 -0.87 -16.77
CA GLN A 38 -1.31 0.02 -16.14
C GLN A 38 -0.80 1.45 -16.01
N LYS A 39 -1.51 2.42 -16.61
CA LYS A 39 -1.08 3.83 -16.75
C LYS A 39 -0.87 4.61 -15.44
N HIS A 40 -1.50 4.22 -14.34
CA HIS A 40 -1.45 4.96 -13.07
C HIS A 40 -0.38 4.46 -12.10
N ILE A 41 0.40 3.46 -12.49
CA ILE A 41 1.54 3.00 -11.71
C ILE A 41 2.77 3.83 -12.07
N PHE A 42 3.29 4.56 -11.09
CA PHE A 42 4.47 5.38 -11.31
C PHE A 42 5.70 4.50 -11.55
N SER A 43 6.27 4.58 -12.77
CA SER A 43 7.57 4.02 -13.05
C SER A 43 8.64 4.67 -12.16
N GLN A 44 9.58 3.86 -11.65
CA GLN A 44 10.69 4.33 -10.82
C GLN A 44 11.96 4.62 -11.63
N ALA A 45 11.88 4.65 -12.97
CA ALA A 45 13.04 4.77 -13.86
C ALA A 45 13.94 5.99 -13.58
N ASP A 46 13.40 7.04 -12.95
CA ASP A 46 14.11 8.31 -12.71
C ASP A 46 14.36 8.65 -11.23
N VAL A 47 14.14 7.71 -10.30
CA VAL A 47 14.23 8.04 -8.87
C VAL A 47 15.49 7.47 -8.25
N LYS A 48 16.38 8.35 -7.80
CA LYS A 48 17.60 8.00 -7.02
C LYS A 48 17.30 7.14 -5.78
N ASN A 49 16.10 7.23 -5.23
CA ASN A 49 15.66 6.48 -4.07
C ASN A 49 14.39 5.70 -4.41
N MET A 50 14.41 4.40 -4.18
CA MET A 50 13.24 3.54 -4.36
C MET A 50 12.09 4.02 -3.46
N ARG A 51 10.87 4.04 -4.02
CA ARG A 51 9.67 4.40 -3.25
C ARG A 51 9.43 3.39 -2.13
N LYS A 52 9.11 3.90 -0.95
CA LYS A 52 8.73 3.07 0.18
C LYS A 52 7.27 2.66 0.09
N TYR A 53 6.99 1.45 0.52
CA TYR A 53 5.65 0.88 0.63
C TYR A 53 5.44 0.35 2.03
N ILE A 54 4.21 0.36 2.48
CA ILE A 54 3.82 -0.31 3.73
C ILE A 54 3.03 -1.58 3.41
N GLY A 55 3.20 -2.60 4.21
CA GLY A 55 2.47 -3.87 4.02
C GLY A 55 2.52 -4.81 5.23
N VAL A 56 1.71 -5.81 5.25
CA VAL A 56 0.62 -6.10 4.29
C VAL A 56 -0.61 -5.30 4.72
N VAL A 57 -1.20 -4.51 3.82
CA VAL A 57 -2.38 -3.68 4.14
C VAL A 57 -3.69 -4.37 3.82
N PHE A 58 -3.66 -5.33 2.88
CA PHE A 58 -4.80 -6.14 2.46
C PHE A 58 -4.31 -7.47 1.91
N GLU A 59 -5.06 -8.55 2.11
CA GLU A 59 -4.76 -9.85 1.55
C GLU A 59 -6.04 -10.54 1.05
N ILE A 60 -6.00 -11.11 -0.15
CA ILE A 60 -7.09 -11.87 -0.74
C ILE A 60 -6.52 -13.04 -1.54
N LYS A 61 -7.04 -14.27 -1.30
CA LYS A 61 -6.58 -15.50 -2.00
C LYS A 61 -5.04 -15.63 -2.03
N SER A 62 -4.40 -15.34 -0.90
CA SER A 62 -2.94 -15.36 -0.73
C SER A 62 -2.17 -14.28 -1.52
N ILE A 63 -2.87 -13.35 -2.16
CA ILE A 63 -2.28 -12.18 -2.81
C ILE A 63 -2.18 -11.05 -1.79
N LYS A 64 -0.96 -10.58 -1.55
CA LYS A 64 -0.64 -9.54 -0.56
C LYS A 64 -0.53 -8.17 -1.22
N TYR A 65 -1.21 -7.18 -0.66
CA TYR A 65 -1.21 -5.81 -1.13
C TYR A 65 -0.33 -4.89 -0.28
N PHE A 66 0.35 -4.00 -0.97
CA PHE A 66 1.23 -2.98 -0.40
C PHE A 66 0.80 -1.59 -0.87
N ALA A 67 0.79 -0.63 0.05
CA ALA A 67 0.38 0.74 -0.26
C ALA A 67 1.60 1.67 -0.28
N PRO A 68 1.70 2.60 -1.24
CA PRO A 68 2.80 3.55 -1.30
C PRO A 68 2.76 4.50 -0.09
N LEU A 69 3.93 4.68 0.53
CA LEU A 69 4.19 5.68 1.55
C LEU A 69 4.92 6.85 0.90
N SER A 70 4.30 8.01 0.90
CA SER A 70 4.83 9.20 0.23
C SER A 70 5.12 10.30 1.24
N SER A 71 6.20 11.06 1.05
CA SER A 71 6.58 12.16 1.92
C SER A 71 5.45 13.19 2.04
N PHE A 72 5.27 13.72 3.24
CA PHE A 72 4.31 14.79 3.49
C PHE A 72 4.75 16.08 2.79
N LYS A 73 3.84 16.73 2.10
CA LYS A 73 4.08 17.99 1.36
C LYS A 73 3.13 19.07 1.83
N ALA A 74 3.48 20.34 1.61
CA ALA A 74 2.66 21.50 2.02
C ALA A 74 1.20 21.41 1.56
N LYS A 75 0.94 20.90 0.36
CA LYS A 75 -0.43 20.66 -0.15
C LYS A 75 -1.25 19.74 0.75
N HIS A 76 -0.60 18.76 1.38
CA HIS A 76 -1.30 17.78 2.21
C HIS A 76 -1.86 18.37 3.52
N LYS A 77 -1.33 19.53 3.98
CA LYS A 77 -1.87 20.24 5.14
C LYS A 77 -3.34 20.60 4.95
N LYS A 78 -3.68 21.07 3.74
CA LYS A 78 -5.02 21.54 3.37
C LYS A 78 -5.99 20.43 2.92
N MET A 79 -5.47 19.24 2.61
CA MET A 79 -6.30 18.11 2.17
C MET A 79 -6.95 17.45 3.37
N SER A 80 -8.24 17.13 3.27
CA SER A 80 -8.92 16.28 4.25
C SER A 80 -8.56 14.82 4.04
N GLU A 81 -8.51 14.04 5.12
CA GLU A 81 -8.38 12.59 5.02
C GLU A 81 -9.65 11.98 4.43
N THR A 82 -9.48 10.91 3.68
CA THR A 82 -10.56 10.12 3.07
C THR A 82 -10.30 8.64 3.33
N VAL A 83 -11.19 7.77 2.89
CA VAL A 83 -11.00 6.33 3.02
C VAL A 83 -9.72 5.84 2.33
N ASP A 84 -9.34 6.46 1.22
CA ASP A 84 -8.16 6.11 0.41
C ASP A 84 -6.92 6.97 0.69
N PHE A 85 -7.07 8.08 1.44
CA PHE A 85 -5.98 9.01 1.75
C PHE A 85 -5.84 9.20 3.26
N ILE A 86 -4.75 8.69 3.82
CA ILE A 86 -4.47 8.70 5.26
C ILE A 86 -3.20 9.50 5.53
N LYS A 87 -3.26 10.43 6.48
CA LYS A 87 -2.09 11.18 6.94
C LYS A 87 -1.39 10.42 8.08
N ILE A 88 -0.09 10.32 7.97
CA ILE A 88 0.79 9.81 9.02
C ILE A 88 1.48 11.03 9.65
N LYS A 89 0.70 11.79 10.42
CA LYS A 89 1.07 13.12 10.94
C LYS A 89 1.57 14.03 9.80
N ASP A 90 2.68 14.71 10.03
CA ASP A 90 3.41 15.54 9.08
C ASP A 90 4.64 14.82 8.48
N TYR A 91 4.73 13.51 8.66
CA TYR A 91 5.83 12.67 8.15
C TYR A 91 5.53 12.16 6.74
N ALA A 92 4.38 11.54 6.58
CA ALA A 92 4.02 10.85 5.35
C ALA A 92 2.51 10.85 5.08
N VAL A 93 2.14 10.38 3.89
CA VAL A 93 0.77 10.07 3.51
C VAL A 93 0.71 8.68 2.86
N ILE A 94 -0.39 7.98 3.06
CA ILE A 94 -0.69 6.69 2.47
C ILE A 94 -1.82 6.88 1.47
N ASN A 95 -1.65 6.34 0.25
CA ASN A 95 -2.67 6.35 -0.80
C ASN A 95 -3.12 4.91 -1.08
N LEU A 96 -4.21 4.48 -0.44
CA LEU A 96 -4.73 3.12 -0.58
C LEU A 96 -5.34 2.86 -1.96
N ASN A 97 -5.82 3.89 -2.65
CA ASN A 97 -6.26 3.78 -4.04
C ASN A 97 -5.13 3.37 -5.00
N ASN A 98 -3.87 3.57 -4.59
CA ASN A 98 -2.68 3.19 -5.35
C ASN A 98 -1.99 1.93 -4.81
N MET A 99 -2.62 1.18 -3.92
CA MET A 99 -2.05 -0.09 -3.44
C MET A 99 -1.94 -1.08 -4.59
N ILE A 100 -0.93 -1.94 -4.52
CA ILE A 100 -0.60 -2.93 -5.54
C ILE A 100 -0.37 -4.31 -4.93
N PRO A 101 -0.75 -5.39 -5.62
CA PRO A 101 -0.38 -6.74 -5.25
C PRO A 101 1.09 -6.99 -5.60
N VAL A 102 1.85 -7.65 -4.71
CA VAL A 102 3.28 -7.92 -4.92
C VAL A 102 3.61 -9.36 -4.53
N PRO A 103 4.26 -10.15 -5.41
CA PRO A 103 4.76 -11.46 -5.06
C PRO A 103 5.87 -11.37 -4.00
N ASN A 104 5.97 -12.35 -3.12
CA ASN A 104 7.00 -12.34 -2.06
C ASN A 104 8.43 -12.21 -2.60
N SER A 105 8.71 -12.72 -3.80
CA SER A 105 10.02 -12.62 -4.46
C SER A 105 10.42 -11.20 -4.86
N GLN A 106 9.48 -10.28 -4.90
CA GLN A 106 9.66 -8.90 -5.38
C GLN A 106 9.68 -7.85 -4.26
N ILE A 107 9.47 -8.26 -3.00
CA ILE A 107 9.55 -7.38 -1.83
C ILE A 107 10.92 -7.45 -1.16
N ILE A 108 11.37 -6.28 -0.67
CA ILE A 108 12.59 -6.12 0.14
C ILE A 108 12.16 -5.44 1.44
N GLU A 109 12.18 -6.17 2.56
CA GLU A 109 11.89 -5.58 3.86
C GLU A 109 13.04 -4.65 4.28
N ILE A 110 12.69 -3.44 4.72
CA ILE A 110 13.66 -2.46 5.17
C ILE A 110 14.00 -2.69 6.64
N ASP A 111 15.25 -2.99 6.91
CA ASP A 111 15.77 -2.94 8.27
C ASP A 111 16.13 -1.48 8.62
N ILE A 112 15.20 -0.80 9.28
CA ILE A 112 15.33 0.61 9.64
C ILE A 112 16.58 0.87 10.48
N ASN A 113 17.03 -0.09 11.27
CA ASN A 113 18.20 0.07 12.14
C ASN A 113 19.52 0.10 11.36
N LYS A 114 19.54 -0.42 10.13
CA LYS A 114 20.69 -0.40 9.21
C LYS A 114 20.77 0.85 8.35
N GLU A 115 19.75 1.73 8.40
CA GLU A 115 19.82 3.01 7.68
C GLU A 115 20.98 3.86 8.23
N LYS A 116 21.85 4.30 7.33
CA LYS A 116 23.08 5.03 7.68
C LYS A 116 22.83 6.50 7.97
N ASP A 117 21.91 7.12 7.23
CA ASP A 117 21.48 8.50 7.49
C ASP A 117 20.64 8.53 8.75
N LEU A 118 21.17 9.13 9.81
CA LEU A 118 20.52 9.20 11.11
C LEU A 118 19.19 9.94 11.07
N SER A 119 19.12 11.05 10.32
CA SER A 119 17.89 11.85 10.20
C SER A 119 16.81 11.05 9.50
N TYR A 120 17.17 10.37 8.42
CA TYR A 120 16.25 9.51 7.69
C TYR A 120 15.84 8.27 8.50
N ARG A 121 16.76 7.68 9.26
CA ARG A 121 16.44 6.58 10.19
C ARG A 121 15.39 7.00 11.22
N TYR A 122 15.54 8.16 11.84
CA TYR A 122 14.57 8.68 12.81
C TYR A 122 13.20 8.95 12.14
N LEU A 123 13.18 9.45 10.92
CA LEU A 123 11.96 9.63 10.17
C LEU A 123 11.25 8.28 9.93
N LEU A 124 11.96 7.27 9.42
CA LEU A 124 11.41 5.93 9.19
C LEU A 124 10.89 5.28 10.47
N GLN A 125 11.58 5.48 11.61
CA GLN A 125 11.12 5.00 12.91
C GLN A 125 9.83 5.71 13.35
N ALA A 126 9.72 7.02 13.12
CA ALA A 126 8.54 7.79 13.45
C ALA A 126 7.35 7.37 12.56
N GLU A 127 7.55 7.24 11.25
CA GLU A 127 6.57 6.75 10.29
C GLU A 127 6.09 5.35 10.69
N SER A 128 7.00 4.42 10.97
CA SER A 128 6.67 3.04 11.37
C SER A 128 5.81 3.01 12.64
N ARG A 129 6.12 3.84 13.64
CA ARG A 129 5.31 3.94 14.87
C ARG A 129 3.90 4.44 14.60
N GLU A 130 3.78 5.53 13.84
CA GLU A 130 2.47 6.14 13.56
C GLU A 130 1.62 5.26 12.64
N VAL A 131 2.21 4.60 11.63
CA VAL A 131 1.53 3.59 10.80
C VAL A 131 0.96 2.48 11.69
N ASN A 132 1.75 1.97 12.64
CA ASN A 132 1.30 0.88 13.50
C ASN A 132 0.26 1.28 14.55
N LYS A 133 0.23 2.54 14.98
CA LYS A 133 -0.89 3.08 15.78
C LYS A 133 -2.21 3.07 15.00
N GLN A 134 -2.14 3.27 13.69
CA GLN A 134 -3.31 3.32 12.79
C GLN A 134 -3.54 2.00 12.01
N LYS A 135 -2.82 0.92 12.33
CA LYS A 135 -2.82 -0.31 11.51
C LYS A 135 -4.21 -0.88 11.22
N ASN A 136 -5.09 -0.87 12.20
CA ASN A 136 -6.46 -1.38 12.03
C ASN A 136 -7.29 -0.49 11.10
N ARG A 137 -7.15 0.84 11.23
CA ARG A 137 -7.78 1.79 10.33
C ARG A 137 -7.27 1.62 8.90
N ILE A 138 -5.94 1.51 8.72
CA ILE A 138 -5.32 1.33 7.41
C ILE A 138 -5.85 0.06 6.74
N ARG A 139 -5.91 -1.05 7.46
CA ARG A 139 -6.40 -2.33 6.91
C ARG A 139 -7.90 -2.31 6.61
N ASN A 140 -8.71 -1.76 7.49
CA ASN A 140 -10.13 -1.62 7.24
C ASN A 140 -10.40 -0.72 6.02
N ASN A 141 -9.69 0.39 5.90
CA ASN A 141 -9.82 1.27 4.74
C ASN A 141 -9.33 0.60 3.45
N ALA A 142 -8.26 -0.19 3.50
CA ALA A 142 -7.78 -0.94 2.34
C ALA A 142 -8.83 -1.95 1.85
N ASP A 143 -9.49 -2.68 2.76
CA ASP A 143 -10.62 -3.58 2.43
C ASP A 143 -11.78 -2.82 1.80
N ILE A 144 -12.16 -1.67 2.36
CA ILE A 144 -13.22 -0.82 1.81
C ILE A 144 -12.87 -0.35 0.40
N VAL A 145 -11.64 0.16 0.19
CA VAL A 145 -11.19 0.65 -1.13
C VAL A 145 -11.18 -0.48 -2.15
N TYR A 146 -10.67 -1.65 -1.79
CA TYR A 146 -10.68 -2.84 -2.65
C TYR A 146 -12.10 -3.24 -3.04
N SER A 147 -12.95 -3.47 -2.05
CA SER A 147 -14.35 -3.88 -2.26
C SER A 147 -15.12 -2.85 -3.07
N HIS A 148 -14.92 -1.55 -2.79
CA HIS A 148 -15.54 -0.47 -3.54
C HIS A 148 -15.14 -0.50 -5.03
N LYS A 149 -13.85 -0.69 -5.33
CA LYS A 149 -13.37 -0.78 -6.72
C LYS A 149 -13.98 -1.98 -7.45
N ILE A 150 -13.97 -3.15 -6.82
CA ILE A 150 -14.51 -4.38 -7.44
C ILE A 150 -16.01 -4.24 -7.74
N HIS A 151 -16.80 -3.68 -6.82
CA HIS A 151 -18.25 -3.57 -7.00
C HIS A 151 -18.67 -2.43 -7.93
N ASN A 152 -17.90 -1.34 -8.00
CA ASN A 152 -18.29 -0.13 -8.73
C ASN A 152 -17.55 0.07 -10.05
N GLY A 153 -16.54 -0.75 -10.37
CA GLY A 153 -15.73 -0.59 -11.59
C GLY A 153 -15.14 0.82 -11.67
N ASN A 154 -15.67 1.64 -12.58
CA ASN A 154 -15.29 3.05 -12.76
C ASN A 154 -16.47 4.01 -12.58
N SER A 155 -17.56 3.61 -11.92
CA SER A 155 -18.77 4.42 -11.82
C SER A 155 -18.68 5.60 -10.85
N THR A 156 -17.78 5.55 -9.85
CA THR A 156 -17.62 6.58 -8.82
C THR A 156 -16.29 7.31 -8.93
N ALA A 157 -16.18 8.50 -8.31
CA ALA A 157 -14.94 9.27 -8.26
C ALA A 157 -13.80 8.50 -7.57
N LEU A 158 -14.09 7.74 -6.50
CA LEU A 158 -13.11 6.90 -5.83
C LEU A 158 -12.67 5.77 -6.75
N ALA A 159 -13.61 5.04 -7.35
CA ALA A 159 -13.29 3.91 -8.23
C ALA A 159 -12.49 4.33 -9.48
N LYS A 160 -12.77 5.51 -10.06
CA LYS A 160 -12.03 6.05 -11.20
C LYS A 160 -10.56 6.33 -10.90
N ARG A 161 -10.24 6.81 -9.68
CA ARG A 161 -8.85 7.10 -9.28
C ARG A 161 -8.13 5.91 -8.65
N THR A 162 -8.85 4.80 -8.44
CA THR A 162 -8.29 3.58 -7.85
C THR A 162 -7.73 2.68 -8.94
N ASN A 163 -6.57 2.07 -8.67
CA ASN A 163 -5.95 1.08 -9.55
C ASN A 163 -6.93 -0.03 -9.93
N ASP A 164 -6.75 -0.59 -11.11
CA ASP A 164 -7.49 -1.76 -11.56
C ASP A 164 -6.92 -3.01 -10.87
N PHE A 165 -7.53 -3.38 -9.74
CA PHE A 165 -7.04 -4.48 -8.93
C PHE A 165 -7.18 -5.83 -9.63
N GLU A 166 -8.21 -6.06 -10.43
CA GLU A 166 -8.39 -7.32 -11.18
C GLU A 166 -7.28 -7.51 -12.21
N LEU A 167 -6.95 -6.43 -12.95
CA LEU A 167 -5.82 -6.44 -13.87
C LEU A 167 -4.49 -6.67 -13.14
N LEU A 168 -4.27 -5.94 -12.03
CA LEU A 168 -3.03 -6.08 -11.26
C LEU A 168 -2.87 -7.47 -10.64
N GLU A 169 -3.95 -8.09 -10.17
CA GLU A 169 -3.91 -9.47 -9.66
C GLU A 169 -3.56 -10.48 -10.75
N LYS A 170 -4.12 -10.29 -11.96
CA LYS A 170 -3.75 -11.11 -13.11
C LYS A 170 -2.26 -10.98 -13.40
N LEU A 171 -1.76 -9.74 -13.54
CA LEU A 171 -0.33 -9.48 -13.78
C LEU A 171 0.57 -10.03 -12.67
N CYS A 172 0.14 -9.94 -11.40
CA CYS A 172 0.87 -10.48 -10.26
C CYS A 172 0.99 -12.02 -10.31
N ARG A 173 -0.02 -12.71 -10.83
CA ARG A 173 0.01 -14.17 -11.00
C ARG A 173 0.84 -14.62 -12.22
N GLU A 174 0.93 -13.78 -13.23
CA GLU A 174 1.65 -14.06 -14.48
C GLU A 174 3.15 -13.72 -14.39
N TYR A 175 3.56 -12.92 -13.40
CA TYR A 175 4.95 -12.51 -13.19
C TYR A 175 5.78 -13.61 -12.53
#